data_db0da8de11974fa2433132975c0f869e
#
_entry.id   db0da8de11974fa2433132975c0f869e
#
_cell.length_a   1.000
_cell.length_b   1.000
_cell.length_c   1.000
_cell.angle_alpha   90.00
_cell.angle_beta   90.00
_cell.angle_gamma   90.00
#
_symmetry.space_group_name_H-M   'P 1'
#
loop_
_entity.id
_entity.type
_entity.pdbx_description
1 polymer ?
#
loop_
_entity_poly.entity_id
_entity_poly.type
_entity_poly.pdbx_seq_one_letter_code
_entity_poly.pdbx_strand_id
1 'polypeptide(L)'
;MVIKMKERRRKHRKRLLGLFFGVLGSVLGVGVLAMVLLHFAMPEEEKVVYEIFHLPSSPLEIFAASAEPEKEQSQDEMLLQEALEQNQEVYLAECESQDTVTLLFAGDILMDDHYAVMSTYHNRGNDINQAFDQGLLEQMRNADIFMINNEFTFTSRGTPTVNKQFTFRADPGNVSMYEEMGVDIVSVANNHIYDYGEISLLDTLDTLEQAEIPYVGAGRNLQEAMTPVYYIANGMKIAFVSATQIERNGTPDTKEATQDSAGVLRCMNPDNLLLTIEEAKKNSDYVILYIHWGTESQEAIDWLQEQQAPIYAQAGVNLIIGDHPHCLQKMDSVEGVPVIYSLGNFWFNSRTQNSCAVKVTLRAGEMESFQFIPCRQSDCRTVLLTGQEKIEVLDYMRTISPNVTIDEEGYVFFTE
;
A
#
# COMPACT_ATOMS: atom_id res chain seq x y z
N MET A 1 -13.99 -11.82 1.84
CA MET A 1 -12.64 -11.78 2.47
C MET A 1 -12.02 -10.38 2.53
N VAL A 2 -12.72 -9.35 2.10
CA VAL A 2 -12.23 -7.99 1.78
C VAL A 2 -12.25 -6.96 2.94
N ILE A 3 -12.81 -7.22 4.10
CA ILE A 3 -13.08 -6.17 5.14
C ILE A 3 -12.11 -6.21 6.34
N LYS A 4 -10.95 -6.86 6.28
CA LYS A 4 -10.18 -7.17 7.51
C LYS A 4 -8.91 -6.38 7.81
N MET A 5 -8.29 -5.68 6.87
CA MET A 5 -6.96 -5.11 7.11
C MET A 5 -6.93 -3.91 8.07
N LYS A 6 -7.84 -2.95 7.95
CA LYS A 6 -7.91 -1.80 8.90
C LYS A 6 -8.71 -2.10 10.17
N GLU A 7 -9.55 -3.12 10.21
CA GLU A 7 -10.16 -3.57 11.46
C GLU A 7 -9.15 -4.03 12.53
N ARG A 8 -7.95 -4.50 12.15
CA ARG A 8 -6.88 -4.83 13.11
C ARG A 8 -6.30 -3.59 13.79
N ARG A 9 -6.02 -2.51 13.04
CA ARG A 9 -5.60 -1.20 13.62
C ARG A 9 -6.70 -0.60 14.51
N ARG A 10 -7.96 -0.76 14.13
CA ARG A 10 -9.13 -0.36 14.93
C ARG A 10 -9.37 -1.28 16.14
N LYS A 11 -8.99 -2.57 16.09
CA LYS A 11 -9.14 -3.48 17.24
C LYS A 11 -8.30 -3.08 18.45
N HIS A 12 -7.12 -2.49 18.26
CA HIS A 12 -6.33 -2.00 19.41
C HIS A 12 -6.92 -0.72 20.01
N ARG A 13 -7.40 0.22 19.19
CA ARG A 13 -8.18 1.40 19.67
C ARG A 13 -9.58 1.00 20.16
N LYS A 14 -10.28 0.09 19.49
CA LYS A 14 -11.61 -0.40 19.88
C LYS A 14 -11.57 -1.34 21.09
N ARG A 15 -10.48 -2.03 21.41
CA ARG A 15 -10.37 -2.75 22.68
C ARG A 15 -10.42 -1.81 23.89
N LEU A 16 -9.83 -0.63 23.80
CA LEU A 16 -9.96 0.39 24.86
C LEU A 16 -11.34 1.07 24.87
N LEU A 17 -11.90 1.44 23.69
CA LEU A 17 -13.25 1.97 23.60
C LEU A 17 -14.33 0.90 23.86
N GLY A 18 -14.15 -0.32 23.36
CA GLY A 18 -15.08 -1.43 23.54
C GLY A 18 -15.19 -1.89 25.00
N LEU A 19 -14.13 -1.78 25.81
CA LEU A 19 -14.19 -1.96 27.25
C LEU A 19 -15.01 -0.84 27.92
N PHE A 20 -14.90 0.40 27.43
CA PHE A 20 -15.65 1.54 27.97
C PHE A 20 -17.15 1.46 27.62
N PHE A 21 -17.50 1.14 26.37
CA PHE A 21 -18.89 0.97 25.92
C PHE A 21 -19.50 -0.36 26.37
N GLY A 22 -18.74 -1.42 26.53
CA GLY A 22 -19.20 -2.70 27.09
C GLY A 22 -19.60 -2.59 28.55
N VAL A 23 -18.89 -1.79 29.34
CA VAL A 23 -19.25 -1.50 30.74
C VAL A 23 -20.47 -0.59 30.79
N LEU A 24 -20.58 0.42 29.90
CA LEU A 24 -21.75 1.31 29.84
C LEU A 24 -23.02 0.57 29.38
N GLY A 25 -22.90 -0.31 28.36
CA GLY A 25 -24.00 -1.14 27.86
C GLY A 25 -24.49 -2.18 28.86
N SER A 26 -23.57 -2.79 29.64
CA SER A 26 -23.94 -3.73 30.68
C SER A 26 -24.65 -3.04 31.87
N VAL A 27 -24.26 -1.82 32.21
CA VAL A 27 -24.92 -1.04 33.28
C VAL A 27 -26.33 -0.60 32.84
N LEU A 28 -26.48 -0.18 31.56
CA LEU A 28 -27.81 0.16 31.01
C LEU A 28 -28.72 -1.07 30.86
N GLY A 29 -28.17 -2.21 30.41
CA GLY A 29 -28.92 -3.46 30.28
C GLY A 29 -29.40 -4.02 31.63
N VAL A 30 -28.58 -3.95 32.68
CA VAL A 30 -28.97 -4.34 34.04
C VAL A 30 -30.00 -3.36 34.62
N GLY A 31 -29.89 -2.06 34.31
CA GLY A 31 -30.87 -1.06 34.74
C GLY A 31 -32.25 -1.29 34.13
N VAL A 32 -32.32 -1.59 32.82
CA VAL A 32 -33.59 -1.90 32.13
C VAL A 32 -34.20 -3.22 32.65
N LEU A 33 -33.40 -4.27 32.85
CA LEU A 33 -33.85 -5.54 33.39
C LEU A 33 -34.35 -5.39 34.83
N ALA A 34 -33.70 -4.59 35.64
CA ALA A 34 -34.15 -4.29 37.02
C ALA A 34 -35.48 -3.51 37.03
N MET A 35 -35.67 -2.53 36.11
CA MET A 35 -36.93 -1.81 35.96
C MET A 35 -38.09 -2.74 35.52
N VAL A 36 -37.84 -3.65 34.57
CA VAL A 36 -38.81 -4.61 34.11
C VAL A 36 -39.20 -5.57 35.24
N LEU A 37 -38.25 -6.09 35.99
CA LEU A 37 -38.49 -6.98 37.12
C LEU A 37 -39.24 -6.28 38.28
N LEU A 38 -38.93 -5.00 38.54
CA LEU A 38 -39.66 -4.17 39.50
C LEU A 38 -41.12 -3.94 39.07
N HIS A 39 -41.35 -3.68 37.77
CA HIS A 39 -42.70 -3.49 37.24
C HIS A 39 -43.60 -4.73 37.43
N PHE A 40 -43.08 -5.95 37.29
CA PHE A 40 -43.80 -7.18 37.51
C PHE A 40 -43.96 -7.56 38.98
N ALA A 41 -43.19 -6.98 39.90
CA ALA A 41 -43.21 -7.28 41.32
C ALA A 41 -44.09 -6.30 42.15
N MET A 42 -44.59 -5.21 41.55
CA MET A 42 -45.38 -4.19 42.24
C MET A 42 -46.87 -4.53 42.29
N PRO A 43 -47.56 -4.23 43.40
CA PRO A 43 -49.06 -4.35 43.50
C PRO A 43 -49.72 -3.43 42.46
N GLU A 44 -50.93 -3.83 42.02
CA GLU A 44 -51.65 -3.12 40.94
C GLU A 44 -51.97 -1.66 41.26
N GLU A 45 -52.10 -1.29 42.53
CA GLU A 45 -52.48 0.06 42.97
C GLU A 45 -51.30 1.07 42.80
N GLU A 46 -50.04 0.61 42.66
CA GLU A 46 -48.85 1.48 42.45
C GLU A 46 -48.43 1.61 40.98
N LYS A 47 -49.04 0.82 40.08
CA LYS A 47 -48.69 0.86 38.63
C LYS A 47 -49.14 2.13 37.92
N VAL A 48 -50.10 2.89 38.49
CA VAL A 48 -50.67 4.11 37.88
C VAL A 48 -49.67 5.27 37.78
N VAL A 49 -48.60 5.24 38.57
CA VAL A 49 -47.57 6.29 38.54
C VAL A 49 -46.57 6.12 37.37
N TYR A 50 -46.52 4.92 36.76
CA TYR A 50 -45.61 4.64 35.65
C TYR A 50 -46.17 4.94 34.24
N GLU A 51 -47.49 5.23 34.12
CA GLU A 51 -48.12 5.61 32.83
C GLU A 51 -47.68 6.98 32.27
N ILE A 52 -46.84 7.75 33.01
CA ILE A 52 -46.35 9.05 32.55
C ILE A 52 -45.17 8.90 31.56
N PHE A 53 -44.56 7.74 31.52
CA PHE A 53 -43.56 7.44 30.48
C PHE A 53 -44.20 6.55 29.43
N HIS A 54 -44.44 7.08 28.23
CA HIS A 54 -45.02 6.39 27.08
C HIS A 54 -44.23 5.11 26.76
N LEU A 55 -44.56 4.00 27.37
CA LEU A 55 -44.11 2.68 26.93
C LEU A 55 -45.16 2.15 25.92
N PRO A 56 -44.73 1.63 24.75
CA PRO A 56 -45.66 1.11 23.76
C PRO A 56 -46.48 -0.07 24.34
N SER A 57 -47.77 -0.06 24.10
CA SER A 57 -48.75 -0.93 24.70
C SER A 57 -48.80 -2.35 24.15
N SER A 58 -47.93 -2.71 23.18
CA SER A 58 -47.82 -4.09 22.67
C SER A 58 -46.40 -4.45 22.20
N PRO A 59 -45.97 -5.74 22.31
CA PRO A 59 -44.69 -6.21 21.76
C PRO A 59 -44.54 -6.02 20.22
N LEU A 60 -45.65 -5.91 19.50
CA LEU A 60 -45.65 -5.69 18.04
C LEU A 60 -45.24 -4.26 17.66
N GLU A 61 -45.52 -3.26 18.51
CA GLU A 61 -45.10 -1.87 18.26
C GLU A 61 -43.59 -1.67 18.49
N ILE A 62 -43.01 -2.47 19.39
CA ILE A 62 -41.55 -2.46 19.61
C ILE A 62 -40.81 -3.00 18.39
N PHE A 63 -41.36 -4.00 17.70
CA PHE A 63 -40.78 -4.54 16.45
C PHE A 63 -41.01 -3.63 15.24
N ALA A 64 -42.11 -2.86 15.21
CA ALA A 64 -42.36 -1.90 14.13
C ALA A 64 -41.52 -0.61 14.22
N ALA A 65 -41.12 -0.22 15.46
CA ALA A 65 -40.25 0.94 15.70
C ALA A 65 -38.76 0.64 15.49
N SER A 66 -38.38 -0.62 15.29
CA SER A 66 -36.99 -1.08 15.03
C SER A 66 -36.70 -1.40 13.57
N ALA A 67 -37.53 -0.97 12.63
CA ALA A 67 -37.09 -0.84 11.24
C ALA A 67 -36.10 0.32 11.24
N GLU A 68 -34.80 0.01 11.40
CA GLU A 68 -33.76 0.97 11.05
C GLU A 68 -34.05 1.47 9.62
N PRO A 69 -34.01 2.78 9.37
CA PRO A 69 -34.12 3.27 8.01
C PRO A 69 -33.07 2.50 7.20
N GLU A 70 -33.44 1.97 6.03
CA GLU A 70 -32.50 1.39 5.08
C GLU A 70 -31.34 2.38 4.95
N LYS A 71 -30.18 1.96 5.44
CA LYS A 71 -28.99 2.79 5.40
C LYS A 71 -28.69 2.99 3.92
N GLU A 72 -28.81 4.22 3.44
CA GLU A 72 -28.40 4.56 2.08
C GLU A 72 -26.96 4.05 1.91
N GLN A 73 -26.72 3.14 0.96
CA GLN A 73 -25.40 2.61 0.69
C GLN A 73 -24.47 3.76 0.33
N SER A 74 -23.28 3.78 0.93
CA SER A 74 -22.26 4.76 0.55
C SER A 74 -21.79 4.49 -0.88
N GLN A 75 -21.24 5.52 -1.53
CA GLN A 75 -20.67 5.38 -2.88
C GLN A 75 -19.58 4.30 -2.90
N ASP A 76 -18.74 4.24 -1.87
CA ASP A 76 -17.69 3.23 -1.73
C ASP A 76 -18.26 1.81 -1.63
N GLU A 77 -19.38 1.62 -0.89
CA GLU A 77 -20.05 0.31 -0.81
C GLU A 77 -20.64 -0.13 -2.15
N MET A 78 -21.19 0.80 -2.94
CA MET A 78 -21.69 0.50 -4.29
C MET A 78 -20.56 0.13 -5.27
N LEU A 79 -19.45 0.89 -5.28
CA LEU A 79 -18.27 0.59 -6.09
C LEU A 79 -17.63 -0.75 -5.71
N LEU A 80 -17.60 -1.06 -4.40
CA LEU A 80 -17.09 -2.34 -3.92
C LEU A 80 -17.94 -3.51 -4.40
N GLN A 81 -19.27 -3.39 -4.31
CA GLN A 81 -20.18 -4.44 -4.78
C GLN A 81 -20.02 -4.67 -6.28
N GLU A 82 -19.97 -3.61 -7.08
CA GLU A 82 -19.74 -3.71 -8.52
C GLU A 82 -18.43 -4.40 -8.86
N ALA A 83 -17.34 -4.03 -8.20
CA ALA A 83 -16.02 -4.63 -8.39
C ALA A 83 -16.00 -6.12 -8.03
N LEU A 84 -16.67 -6.50 -6.95
CA LEU A 84 -16.79 -7.90 -6.53
C LEU A 84 -17.62 -8.74 -7.52
N GLU A 85 -18.69 -8.19 -8.09
CA GLU A 85 -19.48 -8.84 -9.14
C GLU A 85 -18.66 -9.08 -10.42
N GLN A 86 -17.67 -8.23 -10.68
CA GLN A 86 -16.71 -8.36 -11.79
C GLN A 86 -15.51 -9.25 -11.45
N ASN A 87 -15.45 -9.87 -10.26
CA ASN A 87 -14.33 -10.64 -9.72
C ASN A 87 -13.00 -9.89 -9.70
N GLN A 88 -13.02 -8.59 -9.42
CA GLN A 88 -11.82 -7.77 -9.31
C GLN A 88 -11.15 -7.94 -7.95
N GLU A 89 -9.81 -7.83 -7.93
CA GLU A 89 -9.03 -7.77 -6.70
C GLU A 89 -9.17 -6.37 -6.11
N VAL A 90 -10.05 -6.19 -5.11
CA VAL A 90 -10.48 -4.87 -4.63
C VAL A 90 -10.47 -4.76 -3.12
N TYR A 91 -10.06 -3.61 -2.61
CA TYR A 91 -9.94 -3.28 -1.19
C TYR A 91 -10.56 -1.92 -0.89
N LEU A 92 -11.04 -1.72 0.35
CA LEU A 92 -11.47 -0.42 0.83
C LEU A 92 -10.32 0.25 1.60
N ALA A 93 -9.99 1.50 1.26
CA ALA A 93 -9.15 2.32 2.09
C ALA A 93 -9.99 3.18 3.04
N GLU A 94 -9.62 3.21 4.33
CA GLU A 94 -10.19 4.17 5.28
C GLU A 94 -9.38 5.46 5.21
N CYS A 95 -9.98 6.55 4.76
CA CYS A 95 -9.32 7.85 4.63
C CYS A 95 -9.56 8.71 5.87
N GLU A 96 -8.56 9.49 6.24
CA GLU A 96 -8.70 10.49 7.31
C GLU A 96 -9.53 11.69 6.81
N SER A 97 -9.29 12.14 5.58
CA SER A 97 -10.11 13.15 4.89
C SER A 97 -11.35 12.52 4.28
N GLN A 98 -12.43 13.32 4.09
CA GLN A 98 -13.66 12.86 3.45
C GLN A 98 -13.68 13.09 1.93
N ASP A 99 -12.74 13.84 1.39
CA ASP A 99 -12.72 14.27 -0.01
C ASP A 99 -11.38 14.11 -0.71
N THR A 100 -10.34 13.69 0.03
CA THR A 100 -9.02 13.41 -0.52
C THR A 100 -8.52 12.03 -0.10
N VAL A 101 -7.69 11.44 -0.97
CA VAL A 101 -6.98 10.19 -0.69
C VAL A 101 -5.48 10.47 -0.76
N THR A 102 -4.77 10.11 0.29
CA THR A 102 -3.31 10.23 0.37
C THR A 102 -2.64 8.90 0.07
N LEU A 103 -1.82 8.90 -0.97
CA LEU A 103 -0.97 7.77 -1.36
C LEU A 103 0.46 8.06 -0.94
N LEU A 104 1.14 7.09 -0.37
CA LEU A 104 2.58 7.16 -0.09
C LEU A 104 3.31 6.04 -0.83
N PHE A 105 4.43 6.39 -1.44
CA PHE A 105 5.30 5.44 -2.12
C PHE A 105 6.70 5.53 -1.53
N ALA A 106 7.33 4.37 -1.34
CA ALA A 106 8.75 4.28 -1.01
C ALA A 106 9.39 3.17 -1.86
N GLY A 107 10.71 3.26 -2.04
CA GLY A 107 11.46 2.36 -2.92
C GLY A 107 11.80 1.01 -2.28
N ASP A 108 13.02 0.53 -2.57
CA ASP A 108 13.45 -0.83 -2.30
C ASP A 108 13.60 -1.12 -0.81
N ILE A 109 12.96 -2.22 -0.36
CA ILE A 109 13.10 -2.76 0.99
C ILE A 109 13.71 -4.16 0.91
N LEU A 110 14.65 -4.46 1.84
CA LEU A 110 15.28 -5.76 2.03
C LEU A 110 15.13 -6.22 3.49
N MET A 111 14.60 -7.44 3.68
CA MET A 111 14.43 -8.07 5.01
C MET A 111 15.19 -9.40 5.13
N ASP A 112 16.35 -9.52 4.48
CA ASP A 112 17.18 -10.75 4.54
C ASP A 112 18.08 -10.74 5.77
N ASP A 113 17.94 -11.76 6.63
CA ASP A 113 18.70 -11.94 7.88
C ASP A 113 20.20 -12.13 7.67
N HIS A 114 20.65 -12.49 6.46
CA HIS A 114 22.06 -12.62 6.11
C HIS A 114 22.72 -11.28 5.74
N TYR A 115 21.94 -10.20 5.66
CA TYR A 115 22.44 -8.88 5.30
C TYR A 115 22.41 -7.91 6.48
N ALA A 116 23.21 -6.85 6.35
CA ALA A 116 23.43 -5.88 7.42
C ALA A 116 22.13 -5.26 7.96
N VAL A 117 21.15 -5.03 7.10
CA VAL A 117 19.90 -4.37 7.46
C VAL A 117 19.15 -5.13 8.56
N MET A 118 18.91 -6.43 8.37
CA MET A 118 18.18 -7.23 9.36
C MET A 118 19.07 -7.61 10.55
N SER A 119 20.35 -7.93 10.34
CA SER A 119 21.25 -8.21 11.46
C SER A 119 21.39 -7.00 12.40
N THR A 120 21.39 -5.78 11.87
CA THR A 120 21.40 -4.55 12.65
C THR A 120 20.06 -4.33 13.36
N TYR A 121 18.94 -4.57 12.69
CA TYR A 121 17.60 -4.51 13.30
C TYR A 121 17.48 -5.44 14.51
N HIS A 122 17.90 -6.70 14.38
CA HIS A 122 17.92 -7.66 15.49
C HIS A 122 18.83 -7.22 16.64
N ASN A 123 20.03 -6.73 16.34
CA ASN A 123 20.98 -6.21 17.33
C ASN A 123 20.45 -4.97 18.08
N ARG A 124 19.54 -4.21 17.45
CA ARG A 124 18.84 -3.06 18.06
C ARG A 124 17.54 -3.44 18.76
N GLY A 125 17.27 -4.72 18.96
CA GLY A 125 16.16 -5.22 19.77
C GLY A 125 14.84 -5.45 19.04
N ASN A 126 14.84 -5.59 17.72
CA ASN A 126 13.64 -5.81 16.89
C ASN A 126 12.60 -4.71 17.05
N ASP A 127 13.05 -3.47 17.11
CA ASP A 127 12.18 -2.29 17.26
C ASP A 127 12.17 -1.49 15.97
N ILE A 128 11.00 -1.36 15.34
CA ILE A 128 10.83 -0.64 14.08
C ILE A 128 11.24 0.84 14.19
N ASN A 129 11.19 1.43 15.39
CA ASN A 129 11.65 2.80 15.64
C ASN A 129 13.18 2.93 15.55
N GLN A 130 13.91 1.79 15.54
CA GLN A 130 15.33 1.75 15.28
C GLN A 130 15.67 1.62 13.78
N ALA A 131 14.72 1.15 12.97
CA ALA A 131 14.84 1.10 11.50
C ALA A 131 14.43 2.41 10.84
N PHE A 132 13.43 3.09 11.39
CA PHE A 132 12.91 4.37 10.89
C PHE A 132 12.83 5.38 12.04
N ASP A 133 12.89 6.67 11.73
CA ASP A 133 12.59 7.68 12.74
C ASP A 133 11.08 7.90 12.88
N GLN A 134 10.67 8.50 14.01
CA GLN A 134 9.27 8.67 14.32
C GLN A 134 8.51 9.49 13.27
N GLY A 135 9.12 10.58 12.76
CA GLY A 135 8.49 11.44 11.77
C GLY A 135 8.20 10.71 10.47
N LEU A 136 9.11 9.83 10.03
CA LEU A 136 8.92 9.00 8.85
C LEU A 136 7.85 7.92 9.08
N LEU A 137 7.87 7.24 10.24
CA LEU A 137 6.84 6.26 10.62
C LEU A 137 5.44 6.89 10.68
N GLU A 138 5.33 8.13 11.13
CA GLU A 138 4.07 8.87 11.12
C GLU A 138 3.58 9.12 9.69
N GLN A 139 4.45 9.51 8.75
CA GLN A 139 4.09 9.65 7.33
C GLN A 139 3.62 8.33 6.74
N MET A 140 4.33 7.23 7.02
CA MET A 140 4.02 5.89 6.52
C MET A 140 2.66 5.38 7.04
N ARG A 141 2.39 5.55 8.34
CA ARG A 141 1.18 5.04 9.00
C ARG A 141 -0.07 5.89 8.79
N ASN A 142 0.11 7.19 8.48
CA ASN A 142 -0.99 8.12 8.28
C ASN A 142 -1.40 8.25 6.80
N ALA A 143 -0.63 7.69 5.87
CA ALA A 143 -1.08 7.57 4.49
C ALA A 143 -2.32 6.66 4.42
N ASP A 144 -3.28 7.00 3.56
CA ASP A 144 -4.47 6.17 3.36
C ASP A 144 -4.11 4.88 2.64
N ILE A 145 -3.12 4.94 1.71
CA ILE A 145 -2.54 3.77 1.03
C ILE A 145 -1.03 3.96 0.96
N PHE A 146 -0.26 3.05 1.55
CA PHE A 146 1.21 3.04 1.49
C PHE A 146 1.73 1.84 0.71
N MET A 147 2.48 2.10 -0.37
CA MET A 147 3.07 1.11 -1.27
C MET A 147 4.59 1.12 -1.23
N ILE A 148 5.20 -0.07 -1.26
CA ILE A 148 6.66 -0.30 -1.31
C ILE A 148 7.04 -1.35 -2.36
N ASN A 149 8.33 -1.44 -2.70
CA ASN A 149 8.88 -2.60 -3.40
C ASN A 149 9.42 -3.65 -2.40
N ASN A 150 8.86 -4.86 -2.47
CA ASN A 150 9.34 -6.04 -1.73
C ASN A 150 10.47 -6.71 -2.54
N GLU A 151 11.71 -6.22 -2.42
CA GLU A 151 12.82 -6.66 -3.26
C GLU A 151 13.59 -7.86 -2.69
N PHE A 152 12.86 -8.89 -2.32
CA PHE A 152 13.34 -10.17 -1.81
C PHE A 152 12.23 -11.21 -1.84
N THR A 153 12.54 -12.46 -1.50
CA THR A 153 11.54 -13.52 -1.35
C THR A 153 11.27 -13.84 0.12
N PHE A 154 10.00 -14.02 0.49
CA PHE A 154 9.62 -14.65 1.77
C PHE A 154 9.67 -16.16 1.62
N THR A 155 10.79 -16.80 1.95
CA THR A 155 10.92 -18.26 1.85
C THR A 155 12.02 -18.82 2.76
N SER A 156 11.80 -20.02 3.25
CA SER A 156 12.85 -20.87 3.85
C SER A 156 13.29 -22.00 2.91
N ARG A 157 12.70 -22.06 1.68
CA ARG A 157 12.90 -23.16 0.69
C ARG A 157 13.67 -22.67 -0.53
N GLY A 158 13.93 -23.58 -1.44
CA GLY A 158 14.59 -23.30 -2.71
C GLY A 158 16.11 -23.29 -2.64
N THR A 159 16.73 -23.04 -3.80
CA THR A 159 18.19 -22.97 -3.99
C THR A 159 18.52 -21.64 -4.65
N PRO A 160 19.56 -20.94 -4.19
CA PRO A 160 19.95 -19.67 -4.79
C PRO A 160 20.18 -19.79 -6.29
N THR A 161 19.76 -18.79 -7.04
CA THR A 161 19.98 -18.71 -8.50
C THR A 161 21.47 -18.75 -8.80
N VAL A 162 21.87 -19.69 -9.68
CA VAL A 162 23.27 -19.93 -10.01
C VAL A 162 23.85 -18.71 -10.76
N ASN A 163 25.08 -18.31 -10.40
CA ASN A 163 25.78 -17.16 -10.97
C ASN A 163 25.12 -15.79 -10.76
N LYS A 164 24.16 -15.69 -9.85
CA LYS A 164 23.64 -14.41 -9.37
C LYS A 164 24.47 -13.94 -8.18
N GLN A 165 24.96 -12.70 -8.23
CA GLN A 165 25.88 -12.14 -7.21
C GLN A 165 25.16 -11.93 -5.87
N PHE A 166 23.92 -11.46 -5.91
CA PHE A 166 23.10 -11.21 -4.74
C PHE A 166 21.80 -11.98 -4.87
N THR A 167 21.46 -12.74 -3.85
CA THR A 167 20.18 -13.44 -3.72
C THR A 167 19.59 -13.14 -2.36
N PHE A 168 18.32 -12.71 -2.33
CA PHE A 168 17.68 -12.20 -1.12
C PHE A 168 16.50 -13.06 -0.70
N ARG A 169 16.47 -13.43 0.58
CA ARG A 169 15.32 -14.09 1.18
C ARG A 169 15.13 -13.67 2.63
N ALA A 170 13.89 -13.53 3.05
CA ALA A 170 13.50 -13.27 4.42
C ALA A 170 12.75 -14.46 5.03
N ASP A 171 12.79 -14.58 6.35
CA ASP A 171 11.86 -15.45 7.07
C ASP A 171 10.42 -14.96 6.81
N PRO A 172 9.48 -15.87 6.44
CA PRO A 172 8.07 -15.51 6.22
C PRO A 172 7.45 -14.79 7.43
N GLY A 173 7.92 -15.02 8.66
CA GLY A 173 7.44 -14.33 9.85
C GLY A 173 7.71 -12.82 9.85
N ASN A 174 8.73 -12.36 9.11
CA ASN A 174 9.07 -10.94 9.00
C ASN A 174 7.97 -10.13 8.27
N VAL A 175 7.02 -10.77 7.61
CA VAL A 175 5.86 -10.10 6.98
C VAL A 175 5.06 -9.26 7.98
N SER A 176 5.08 -9.61 9.27
CA SER A 176 4.42 -8.82 10.34
C SER A 176 4.98 -7.41 10.48
N MET A 177 6.22 -7.16 10.04
CA MET A 177 6.82 -5.81 10.05
C MET A 177 6.08 -4.85 9.10
N TYR A 178 5.42 -5.35 8.07
CA TYR A 178 4.61 -4.51 7.18
C TYR A 178 3.43 -3.86 7.90
N GLU A 179 2.78 -4.59 8.83
CA GLU A 179 1.75 -4.01 9.69
C GLU A 179 2.34 -2.91 10.60
N GLU A 180 3.54 -3.11 11.16
CA GLU A 180 4.21 -2.11 12.00
C GLU A 180 4.61 -0.86 11.20
N MET A 181 5.01 -1.02 9.94
CA MET A 181 5.34 0.06 9.01
C MET A 181 4.11 0.78 8.48
N GLY A 182 2.97 0.11 8.43
CA GLY A 182 1.75 0.63 7.83
C GLY A 182 1.61 0.38 6.34
N VAL A 183 2.30 -0.62 5.80
CA VAL A 183 2.21 -1.02 4.38
C VAL A 183 0.83 -1.56 4.08
N ASP A 184 0.22 -1.07 3.02
CA ASP A 184 -1.10 -1.49 2.53
C ASP A 184 -1.01 -2.36 1.27
N ILE A 185 0.00 -2.15 0.42
CA ILE A 185 0.21 -2.90 -0.82
C ILE A 185 1.71 -2.98 -1.14
N VAL A 186 2.13 -4.05 -1.81
CA VAL A 186 3.53 -4.22 -2.24
C VAL A 186 3.64 -4.51 -3.73
N SER A 187 4.68 -3.95 -4.37
CA SER A 187 5.19 -4.48 -5.64
C SER A 187 6.00 -5.73 -5.37
N VAL A 188 5.75 -6.78 -6.14
CA VAL A 188 6.58 -8.00 -6.18
C VAL A 188 7.16 -8.25 -7.57
N ALA A 189 6.98 -7.30 -8.48
CA ALA A 189 7.60 -7.33 -9.79
C ALA A 189 9.02 -6.75 -9.73
N ASN A 190 10.01 -7.56 -9.40
CA ASN A 190 11.42 -7.17 -9.37
C ASN A 190 12.35 -8.33 -9.72
N ASN A 191 13.63 -8.04 -9.90
CA ASN A 191 14.63 -9.04 -10.27
C ASN A 191 15.02 -10.00 -9.13
N HIS A 192 14.53 -9.79 -7.89
CA HIS A 192 14.86 -10.62 -6.72
C HIS A 192 13.73 -11.56 -6.29
N ILE A 193 12.52 -11.42 -6.84
CA ILE A 193 11.38 -12.24 -6.40
C ILE A 193 11.51 -13.73 -6.75
N TYR A 194 12.46 -14.09 -7.59
CA TYR A 194 12.73 -15.46 -8.05
C TYR A 194 14.09 -16.01 -7.59
N ASP A 195 14.72 -15.37 -6.62
CA ASP A 195 16.11 -15.61 -6.21
C ASP A 195 16.40 -17.04 -5.76
N TYR A 196 15.44 -17.73 -5.22
CA TYR A 196 15.53 -19.14 -4.81
C TYR A 196 14.64 -20.06 -5.67
N GLY A 197 14.37 -19.65 -6.91
CA GLY A 197 13.56 -20.38 -7.90
C GLY A 197 12.05 -20.16 -7.71
N GLU A 198 11.26 -20.83 -8.52
CA GLU A 198 9.81 -20.69 -8.54
C GLU A 198 9.16 -20.86 -7.18
N ILE A 199 9.68 -21.80 -6.38
CA ILE A 199 9.18 -22.05 -5.03
C ILE A 199 9.28 -20.82 -4.12
N SER A 200 10.31 -19.98 -4.31
CA SER A 200 10.47 -18.78 -3.50
C SER A 200 9.48 -17.68 -3.87
N LEU A 201 9.14 -17.54 -5.15
CA LEU A 201 8.05 -16.69 -5.58
C LEU A 201 6.72 -17.18 -4.99
N LEU A 202 6.39 -18.45 -5.14
CA LEU A 202 5.14 -19.03 -4.62
C LEU A 202 5.01 -18.86 -3.10
N ASP A 203 6.10 -19.12 -2.34
CA ASP A 203 6.13 -18.90 -0.89
C ASP A 203 5.89 -17.43 -0.52
N THR A 204 6.42 -16.49 -1.32
CA THR A 204 6.21 -15.07 -1.12
C THR A 204 4.74 -14.69 -1.31
N LEU A 205 4.11 -15.16 -2.41
CA LEU A 205 2.69 -14.91 -2.65
C LEU A 205 1.83 -15.51 -1.53
N ASP A 206 2.09 -16.76 -1.14
CA ASP A 206 1.38 -17.43 -0.04
C ASP A 206 1.55 -16.66 1.29
N THR A 207 2.75 -16.12 1.56
CA THR A 207 3.04 -15.36 2.78
C THR A 207 2.25 -14.04 2.81
N LEU A 208 2.24 -13.30 1.70
CA LEU A 208 1.50 -12.05 1.57
C LEU A 208 -0.01 -12.27 1.68
N GLU A 209 -0.54 -13.32 1.01
CA GLU A 209 -1.96 -13.69 1.10
C GLU A 209 -2.37 -14.08 2.52
N GLN A 210 -1.56 -14.87 3.23
CA GLN A 210 -1.82 -15.24 4.63
C GLN A 210 -1.78 -14.04 5.58
N ALA A 211 -0.93 -13.05 5.27
CA ALA A 211 -0.85 -11.80 6.00
C ALA A 211 -1.94 -10.80 5.59
N GLU A 212 -2.76 -11.13 4.58
CA GLU A 212 -3.79 -10.25 4.01
C GLU A 212 -3.18 -8.93 3.45
N ILE A 213 -1.98 -9.01 2.85
CA ILE A 213 -1.29 -7.89 2.20
C ILE A 213 -1.42 -8.03 0.68
N PRO A 214 -2.11 -7.11 0.01
CA PRO A 214 -2.23 -7.07 -1.45
C PRO A 214 -0.87 -6.91 -2.13
N TYR A 215 -0.72 -7.55 -3.28
CA TYR A 215 0.49 -7.45 -4.08
C TYR A 215 0.16 -7.34 -5.58
N VAL A 216 1.06 -6.76 -6.34
CA VAL A 216 0.93 -6.57 -7.79
C VAL A 216 2.21 -6.96 -8.53
N GLY A 217 2.04 -7.40 -9.79
CA GLY A 217 3.11 -7.57 -10.76
C GLY A 217 3.79 -8.94 -10.78
N ALA A 218 3.30 -9.90 -10.01
CA ALA A 218 3.66 -11.32 -10.12
C ALA A 218 2.47 -12.21 -9.81
N GLY A 219 2.53 -13.46 -10.22
CA GLY A 219 1.45 -14.42 -9.99
C GLY A 219 1.88 -15.87 -10.21
N ARG A 220 0.99 -16.79 -9.87
CA ARG A 220 1.17 -18.24 -10.12
C ARG A 220 1.08 -18.60 -11.59
N ASN A 221 0.56 -17.68 -12.38
CA ASN A 221 0.45 -17.75 -13.84
C ASN A 221 0.35 -16.31 -14.40
N LEU A 222 0.34 -16.18 -15.73
CA LEU A 222 0.27 -14.88 -16.40
C LEU A 222 -1.01 -14.10 -16.06
N GLN A 223 -2.14 -14.75 -15.91
CA GLN A 223 -3.39 -14.08 -15.59
C GLN A 223 -3.31 -13.41 -14.21
N GLU A 224 -2.79 -14.10 -13.19
CA GLU A 224 -2.58 -13.51 -11.86
C GLU A 224 -1.55 -12.37 -11.91
N ALA A 225 -0.42 -12.56 -12.62
CA ALA A 225 0.61 -11.51 -12.75
C ALA A 225 0.08 -10.24 -13.44
N MET A 226 -0.91 -10.36 -14.32
CA MET A 226 -1.58 -9.26 -15.03
C MET A 226 -2.76 -8.66 -14.26
N THR A 227 -3.13 -9.21 -13.09
CA THR A 227 -4.29 -8.73 -12.35
C THR A 227 -3.97 -7.40 -11.64
N PRO A 228 -4.64 -6.28 -11.98
CA PRO A 228 -4.53 -5.05 -11.21
C PRO A 228 -5.15 -5.21 -9.82
N VAL A 229 -4.60 -4.52 -8.83
CA VAL A 229 -5.24 -4.37 -7.52
C VAL A 229 -5.94 -3.02 -7.47
N TYR A 230 -7.18 -3.01 -7.00
CA TYR A 230 -7.97 -1.79 -6.89
C TYR A 230 -8.19 -1.41 -5.43
N TYR A 231 -8.08 -0.12 -5.15
CA TYR A 231 -8.54 0.47 -3.89
C TYR A 231 -9.70 1.41 -4.15
N ILE A 232 -10.71 1.31 -3.31
CA ILE A 232 -11.85 2.23 -3.29
C ILE A 232 -11.71 3.12 -2.07
N ALA A 233 -11.81 4.43 -2.29
CA ALA A 233 -11.63 5.45 -1.28
C ALA A 233 -12.34 6.74 -1.69
N ASN A 234 -13.24 7.27 -0.85
CA ASN A 234 -13.93 8.55 -1.07
C ASN A 234 -14.61 8.65 -2.45
N GLY A 235 -15.29 7.58 -2.88
CA GLY A 235 -15.98 7.52 -4.16
C GLY A 235 -15.07 7.37 -5.38
N MET A 236 -13.76 7.17 -5.18
CA MET A 236 -12.78 6.94 -6.25
C MET A 236 -12.33 5.48 -6.24
N LYS A 237 -12.08 4.94 -7.42
CA LYS A 237 -11.44 3.63 -7.61
C LYS A 237 -10.06 3.81 -8.22
N ILE A 238 -9.03 3.41 -7.48
CA ILE A 238 -7.62 3.61 -7.80
C ILE A 238 -7.01 2.26 -8.15
N ALA A 239 -6.43 2.12 -9.34
CA ALA A 239 -5.77 0.91 -9.80
C ALA A 239 -4.26 0.96 -9.57
N PHE A 240 -3.72 -0.12 -9.06
CA PHE A 240 -2.28 -0.36 -8.95
C PHE A 240 -1.87 -1.47 -9.91
N VAL A 241 -0.86 -1.20 -10.72
CA VAL A 241 -0.23 -2.12 -11.65
C VAL A 241 1.26 -2.10 -11.40
N SER A 242 1.93 -3.24 -11.49
CA SER A 242 3.39 -3.29 -11.40
C SER A 242 3.99 -4.22 -12.43
N ALA A 243 5.20 -3.88 -12.90
CA ALA A 243 5.98 -4.70 -13.81
C ALA A 243 7.47 -4.52 -13.57
N THR A 244 8.28 -5.46 -14.08
CA THR A 244 9.75 -5.37 -13.97
C THR A 244 10.44 -5.55 -15.31
N GLN A 245 11.57 -4.88 -15.45
CA GLN A 245 12.58 -5.18 -16.48
C GLN A 245 13.31 -6.46 -16.08
N ILE A 246 13.41 -7.42 -17.01
CA ILE A 246 14.30 -8.55 -16.86
C ILE A 246 15.64 -8.15 -17.47
N GLU A 247 16.65 -7.91 -16.64
CA GLU A 247 17.91 -7.28 -17.07
C GLU A 247 18.76 -8.13 -17.99
N ARG A 248 18.81 -9.44 -17.77
CA ARG A 248 19.67 -10.34 -18.54
C ARG A 248 18.85 -11.11 -19.56
N ASN A 249 18.87 -10.66 -20.80
CA ASN A 249 18.14 -11.28 -21.90
C ASN A 249 18.45 -12.78 -22.10
N GLY A 250 19.69 -13.19 -21.94
CA GLY A 250 20.10 -14.59 -22.09
C GLY A 250 20.02 -15.41 -20.81
N THR A 251 20.06 -14.76 -19.65
CA THR A 251 19.98 -15.38 -18.32
C THR A 251 19.26 -14.42 -17.40
N PRO A 252 17.94 -14.33 -17.50
CA PRO A 252 17.15 -13.40 -16.71
C PRO A 252 17.27 -13.71 -15.22
N ASP A 253 17.38 -12.67 -14.40
CA ASP A 253 17.45 -12.78 -12.94
C ASP A 253 16.13 -13.24 -12.35
N THR A 254 15.02 -12.96 -13.03
CA THR A 254 13.70 -13.48 -12.69
C THR A 254 13.01 -14.06 -13.92
N LYS A 255 11.88 -14.70 -13.74
CA LYS A 255 11.12 -15.34 -14.81
C LYS A 255 9.84 -14.58 -15.10
N GLU A 256 9.54 -14.41 -16.39
CA GLU A 256 8.24 -13.95 -16.85
C GLU A 256 7.18 -15.01 -16.55
N ALA A 257 6.01 -14.59 -16.08
CA ALA A 257 4.87 -15.46 -15.92
C ALA A 257 4.36 -15.96 -17.28
N THR A 258 3.95 -17.22 -17.34
CA THR A 258 3.29 -17.82 -18.50
C THR A 258 1.90 -18.34 -18.10
N GLN A 259 1.15 -18.89 -19.06
CA GLN A 259 -0.13 -19.50 -18.75
C GLN A 259 -0.03 -20.61 -17.70
N ASP A 260 1.08 -21.36 -17.70
CA ASP A 260 1.27 -22.58 -16.91
C ASP A 260 2.42 -22.46 -15.89
N SER A 261 3.04 -21.30 -15.72
CA SER A 261 4.15 -21.11 -14.78
C SER A 261 4.09 -19.76 -14.06
N ALA A 262 4.48 -19.80 -12.79
CA ALA A 262 4.60 -18.62 -11.96
C ALA A 262 5.73 -17.70 -12.43
N GLY A 263 5.55 -16.40 -12.24
CA GLY A 263 6.53 -15.40 -12.62
C GLY A 263 6.02 -13.98 -12.44
N VAL A 264 6.76 -13.04 -13.03
CA VAL A 264 6.48 -11.59 -12.98
C VAL A 264 5.80 -11.10 -14.25
N LEU A 265 5.12 -9.97 -14.15
CA LEU A 265 4.71 -9.17 -15.29
C LEU A 265 5.93 -8.39 -15.81
N ARG A 266 6.24 -8.56 -17.08
CA ARG A 266 7.44 -8.04 -17.70
C ARG A 266 7.19 -6.72 -18.44
N CYS A 267 8.13 -5.77 -18.32
CA CYS A 267 8.05 -4.51 -19.05
C CYS A 267 8.99 -4.41 -20.27
N MET A 268 10.03 -5.24 -20.41
CA MET A 268 10.94 -5.19 -21.55
C MET A 268 10.25 -5.50 -22.90
N ASN A 269 9.28 -6.43 -22.90
CA ASN A 269 8.26 -6.54 -23.94
C ASN A 269 6.91 -6.16 -23.32
N PRO A 270 6.38 -4.97 -23.56
CA PRO A 270 5.29 -4.42 -22.76
C PRO A 270 3.90 -4.91 -23.16
N ASP A 271 3.75 -5.81 -24.13
CA ASP A 271 2.43 -6.19 -24.67
C ASP A 271 1.44 -6.59 -23.58
N ASN A 272 1.83 -7.47 -22.67
CA ASN A 272 0.98 -7.89 -21.55
C ASN A 272 0.75 -6.76 -20.54
N LEU A 273 1.76 -5.92 -20.27
CA LEU A 273 1.62 -4.76 -19.40
C LEU A 273 0.65 -3.73 -20.00
N LEU A 274 0.70 -3.49 -21.30
CA LEU A 274 -0.24 -2.58 -21.97
C LEU A 274 -1.70 -3.08 -21.88
N LEU A 275 -1.93 -4.38 -22.03
CA LEU A 275 -3.24 -4.98 -21.80
C LEU A 275 -3.71 -4.83 -20.35
N THR A 276 -2.78 -4.96 -19.40
CA THR A 276 -3.07 -4.76 -17.97
C THR A 276 -3.42 -3.30 -17.66
N ILE A 277 -2.69 -2.35 -18.26
CA ILE A 277 -2.99 -0.90 -18.13
C ILE A 277 -4.35 -0.57 -18.76
N GLU A 278 -4.67 -1.12 -19.93
CA GLU A 278 -5.98 -0.93 -20.58
C GLU A 278 -7.12 -1.44 -19.69
N GLU A 279 -6.96 -2.61 -19.09
CA GLU A 279 -7.94 -3.17 -18.14
C GLU A 279 -8.07 -2.30 -16.88
N ALA A 280 -6.95 -1.86 -16.30
CA ALA A 280 -6.94 -0.97 -15.15
C ALA A 280 -7.66 0.35 -15.44
N LYS A 281 -7.34 1.00 -16.58
CA LYS A 281 -7.96 2.26 -17.03
C LYS A 281 -9.47 2.15 -17.24
N LYS A 282 -9.92 1.03 -17.78
CA LYS A 282 -11.36 0.78 -18.03
C LYS A 282 -12.16 0.68 -16.73
N ASN A 283 -11.51 0.24 -15.65
CA ASN A 283 -12.16 -0.14 -14.40
C ASN A 283 -11.81 0.77 -13.21
N SER A 284 -11.13 1.90 -13.43
CA SER A 284 -10.75 2.81 -12.36
C SER A 284 -10.71 4.27 -12.82
N ASP A 285 -10.72 5.17 -11.83
CA ASP A 285 -10.63 6.62 -12.05
C ASP A 285 -9.16 7.07 -12.15
N TYR A 286 -8.23 6.33 -11.53
CA TYR A 286 -6.81 6.68 -11.49
C TYR A 286 -5.94 5.42 -11.56
N VAL A 287 -4.99 5.40 -12.49
CA VAL A 287 -4.07 4.26 -12.73
C VAL A 287 -2.66 4.62 -12.32
N ILE A 288 -2.08 3.84 -11.43
CA ILE A 288 -0.70 3.95 -10.96
C ILE A 288 0.10 2.77 -11.50
N LEU A 289 1.19 3.06 -12.18
CA LEU A 289 2.19 2.08 -12.58
C LEU A 289 3.40 2.18 -11.66
N TYR A 290 3.62 1.17 -10.83
CA TYR A 290 4.85 0.99 -10.06
C TYR A 290 5.79 0.07 -10.85
N ILE A 291 6.96 0.57 -11.26
CA ILE A 291 7.79 -0.14 -12.24
C ILE A 291 9.24 -0.26 -11.79
N HIS A 292 9.74 -1.50 -11.80
CA HIS A 292 11.11 -1.85 -11.43
C HIS A 292 11.99 -1.91 -12.68
N TRP A 293 12.73 -0.85 -12.96
CA TRP A 293 13.41 -0.63 -14.23
C TRP A 293 14.69 0.20 -14.12
N GLY A 294 15.40 0.35 -15.25
CA GLY A 294 16.63 1.15 -15.34
C GLY A 294 17.88 0.32 -15.06
N THR A 295 18.99 1.00 -14.89
CA THR A 295 20.31 0.38 -14.67
C THR A 295 20.82 0.66 -13.27
N GLU A 296 21.25 -0.38 -12.53
CA GLU A 296 21.77 -0.26 -11.17
C GLU A 296 22.88 0.79 -11.05
N SER A 297 22.81 1.60 -10.00
CA SER A 297 23.78 2.65 -9.67
C SER A 297 23.95 3.74 -10.73
N GLN A 298 22.99 3.92 -11.63
CA GLN A 298 22.98 4.98 -12.62
C GLN A 298 21.97 6.06 -12.24
N GLU A 299 22.44 7.29 -11.97
CA GLU A 299 21.57 8.44 -11.68
C GLU A 299 20.83 8.95 -12.92
N ALA A 300 21.43 8.77 -14.11
CA ALA A 300 20.78 9.06 -15.38
C ALA A 300 19.84 7.92 -15.78
N ILE A 301 18.68 8.29 -16.34
CA ILE A 301 17.78 7.30 -16.92
C ILE A 301 18.43 6.59 -18.09
N ASP A 302 18.12 5.31 -18.28
CA ASP A 302 18.60 4.56 -19.42
C ASP A 302 17.63 4.66 -20.63
N TRP A 303 18.09 4.10 -21.76
CA TRP A 303 17.34 4.16 -23.02
C TRP A 303 15.96 3.48 -22.93
N LEU A 304 15.81 2.45 -22.09
CA LEU A 304 14.53 1.74 -21.95
C LEU A 304 13.52 2.58 -21.17
N GLN A 305 13.94 3.20 -20.08
CA GLN A 305 13.12 4.13 -19.30
C GLN A 305 12.64 5.29 -20.18
N GLU A 306 13.55 5.86 -21.01
CA GLU A 306 13.24 6.97 -21.92
C GLU A 306 12.25 6.57 -23.01
N GLN A 307 12.36 5.36 -23.56
CA GLN A 307 11.48 4.89 -24.62
C GLN A 307 10.11 4.43 -24.09
N GLN A 308 10.05 3.83 -22.92
CA GLN A 308 8.82 3.20 -22.44
C GLN A 308 7.90 4.13 -21.65
N ALA A 309 8.44 5.13 -20.95
CA ALA A 309 7.61 6.06 -20.19
C ALA A 309 6.50 6.71 -21.06
N PRO A 310 6.78 7.23 -22.28
CA PRO A 310 5.74 7.77 -23.16
C PRO A 310 4.70 6.71 -23.58
N ILE A 311 5.11 5.47 -23.78
CA ILE A 311 4.20 4.38 -24.19
C ILE A 311 3.18 4.11 -23.08
N TYR A 312 3.62 4.05 -21.82
CA TYR A 312 2.73 3.83 -20.67
C TYR A 312 1.82 5.03 -20.41
N ALA A 313 2.35 6.25 -20.54
CA ALA A 313 1.56 7.46 -20.43
C ALA A 313 0.43 7.50 -21.48
N GLN A 314 0.74 7.21 -22.73
CA GLN A 314 -0.25 7.13 -23.84
C GLN A 314 -1.26 6.00 -23.66
N ALA A 315 -0.86 4.88 -22.99
CA ALA A 315 -1.77 3.78 -22.67
C ALA A 315 -2.82 4.16 -21.60
N GLY A 316 -2.55 5.22 -20.82
CA GLY A 316 -3.52 5.79 -19.89
C GLY A 316 -3.17 5.62 -18.41
N VAL A 317 -1.88 5.43 -18.10
CA VAL A 317 -1.36 5.58 -16.74
C VAL A 317 -1.45 7.06 -16.33
N ASN A 318 -1.83 7.32 -15.07
CA ASN A 318 -1.91 8.67 -14.52
C ASN A 318 -0.68 9.04 -13.68
N LEU A 319 0.07 8.04 -13.21
CA LEU A 319 1.28 8.23 -12.39
C LEU A 319 2.24 7.07 -12.59
N ILE A 320 3.53 7.36 -12.83
CA ILE A 320 4.59 6.36 -12.91
C ILE A 320 5.55 6.54 -11.74
N ILE A 321 5.71 5.49 -10.93
CA ILE A 321 6.65 5.39 -9.82
C ILE A 321 7.67 4.30 -10.15
N GLY A 322 8.95 4.67 -10.24
CA GLY A 322 10.03 3.75 -10.56
C GLY A 322 10.95 3.44 -9.39
N ASP A 323 11.62 2.30 -9.47
CA ASP A 323 12.67 1.84 -8.56
C ASP A 323 13.69 0.96 -9.29
N HIS A 324 14.57 0.23 -8.60
CA HIS A 324 15.65 -0.63 -9.09
C HIS A 324 17.04 0.03 -9.17
N PRO A 325 17.27 1.26 -9.67
CA PRO A 325 18.62 1.81 -9.76
C PRO A 325 19.35 1.95 -8.41
N HIS A 326 18.67 1.73 -7.29
CA HIS A 326 19.19 1.88 -5.92
C HIS A 326 19.74 3.29 -5.62
N CYS A 327 19.37 4.26 -6.43
CA CYS A 327 19.64 5.68 -6.27
C CYS A 327 18.47 6.51 -6.80
N LEU A 328 18.39 7.76 -6.35
CA LEU A 328 17.37 8.69 -6.86
C LEU A 328 17.65 9.00 -8.33
N GLN A 329 16.60 8.95 -9.15
CA GLN A 329 16.61 9.46 -10.51
C GLN A 329 15.64 10.64 -10.65
N LYS A 330 15.69 11.33 -11.81
CA LYS A 330 14.89 12.53 -12.06
C LYS A 330 13.38 12.29 -11.92
N MET A 331 12.67 13.39 -11.67
CA MET A 331 11.25 13.55 -11.92
C MET A 331 11.02 14.28 -13.22
N ASP A 332 9.93 13.94 -13.92
CA ASP A 332 9.60 14.54 -15.21
C ASP A 332 8.08 14.54 -15.44
N SER A 333 7.61 15.31 -16.42
CA SER A 333 6.29 15.18 -17.01
C SER A 333 6.43 14.55 -18.39
N VAL A 334 5.85 13.38 -18.59
CA VAL A 334 5.92 12.64 -19.86
C VAL A 334 4.53 12.52 -20.44
N GLU A 335 4.27 13.17 -21.58
CA GLU A 335 2.92 13.23 -22.18
C GLU A 335 1.84 13.72 -21.16
N GLY A 336 2.22 14.64 -20.27
CA GLY A 336 1.36 15.15 -19.20
C GLY A 336 1.25 14.25 -17.97
N VAL A 337 1.91 13.08 -17.95
CA VAL A 337 1.90 12.15 -16.82
C VAL A 337 3.12 12.39 -15.92
N PRO A 338 2.93 12.59 -14.61
CA PRO A 338 4.00 12.65 -13.64
C PRO A 338 4.77 11.34 -13.56
N VAL A 339 6.11 11.44 -13.60
CA VAL A 339 7.04 10.31 -13.50
C VAL A 339 8.11 10.62 -12.48
N ILE A 340 8.35 9.74 -11.52
CA ILE A 340 9.62 9.63 -10.81
C ILE A 340 10.30 8.34 -11.25
N TYR A 341 11.48 8.47 -11.86
CA TYR A 341 12.13 7.33 -12.51
C TYR A 341 12.75 6.35 -11.52
N SER A 342 13.20 6.80 -10.35
CA SER A 342 13.64 5.92 -9.25
C SER A 342 13.53 6.61 -7.90
N LEU A 343 12.91 5.89 -6.93
CA LEU A 343 12.86 6.25 -5.52
C LEU A 343 14.15 5.89 -4.77
N GLY A 344 14.99 5.02 -5.34
CA GLY A 344 16.17 4.47 -4.69
C GLY A 344 15.87 3.54 -3.52
N ASN A 345 16.93 3.16 -2.80
CA ASN A 345 16.81 2.32 -1.60
C ASN A 345 16.05 3.04 -0.49
N PHE A 346 15.04 2.38 0.07
CA PHE A 346 14.33 2.93 1.24
C PHE A 346 14.85 2.33 2.55
N TRP A 347 14.92 1.01 2.65
CA TRP A 347 15.53 0.31 3.79
C TRP A 347 16.18 -0.98 3.30
N PHE A 348 17.43 -0.90 2.85
CA PHE A 348 18.02 -1.93 2.01
C PHE A 348 19.42 -2.36 2.43
N ASN A 349 20.26 -1.42 2.87
CA ASN A 349 21.66 -1.70 3.22
C ASN A 349 22.19 -0.73 4.29
N SER A 350 23.48 -0.82 4.60
CA SER A 350 24.15 0.02 5.60
C SER A 350 24.79 1.29 5.03
N ARG A 351 24.75 1.49 3.70
CA ARG A 351 25.37 2.66 3.05
C ARG A 351 24.61 3.92 3.37
N THR A 352 25.34 5.04 3.44
CA THR A 352 24.71 6.36 3.49
C THR A 352 24.33 6.78 2.07
N GLN A 353 23.04 6.87 1.81
CA GLN A 353 22.46 7.21 0.51
C GLN A 353 21.24 8.11 0.70
N ASN A 354 21.05 9.06 -0.22
CA ASN A 354 19.80 9.78 -0.31
C ASN A 354 18.69 8.83 -0.77
N SER A 355 17.53 9.03 -0.20
CA SER A 355 16.31 8.27 -0.43
C SER A 355 15.12 9.23 -0.40
N CYS A 356 13.95 8.73 -0.68
CA CYS A 356 12.73 9.51 -0.52
C CYS A 356 11.52 8.64 -0.19
N ALA A 357 10.47 9.29 0.30
CA ALA A 357 9.12 8.88 0.07
C ALA A 357 8.43 9.88 -0.86
N VAL A 358 7.45 9.45 -1.62
CA VAL A 358 6.61 10.32 -2.45
C VAL A 358 5.19 10.25 -1.92
N LYS A 359 4.63 11.42 -1.58
CA LYS A 359 3.23 11.53 -1.20
C LYS A 359 2.42 12.18 -2.32
N VAL A 360 1.37 11.50 -2.74
CA VAL A 360 0.43 12.00 -3.74
C VAL A 360 -0.94 12.15 -3.08
N THR A 361 -1.57 13.29 -3.26
CA THR A 361 -2.94 13.53 -2.82
C THR A 361 -3.85 13.54 -4.03
N LEU A 362 -4.88 12.69 -4.00
CA LEU A 362 -5.92 12.65 -5.03
C LEU A 362 -7.20 13.31 -4.51
N ARG A 363 -7.90 14.01 -5.39
CA ARG A 363 -9.23 14.56 -5.16
C ARG A 363 -10.08 14.36 -6.42
N ALA A 364 -11.25 13.75 -6.26
CA ALA A 364 -12.21 13.52 -7.35
C ALA A 364 -11.61 12.89 -8.62
N GLY A 365 -10.70 11.92 -8.46
CA GLY A 365 -10.04 11.21 -9.57
C GLY A 365 -8.84 11.95 -10.19
N GLU A 366 -8.44 13.08 -9.63
CA GLU A 366 -7.33 13.90 -10.13
C GLU A 366 -6.22 14.07 -9.09
N MET A 367 -4.99 14.28 -9.54
CA MET A 367 -3.88 14.57 -8.64
C MET A 367 -3.93 16.04 -8.18
N GLU A 368 -4.23 16.26 -6.89
CA GLU A 368 -4.21 17.59 -6.27
C GLU A 368 -2.79 18.04 -5.93
N SER A 369 -1.94 17.12 -5.46
CA SER A 369 -0.54 17.43 -5.13
C SER A 369 0.36 16.21 -5.25
N PHE A 370 1.63 16.49 -5.54
CA PHE A 370 2.73 15.54 -5.50
C PHE A 370 3.83 16.15 -4.63
N GLN A 371 4.25 15.44 -3.58
CA GLN A 371 5.30 15.89 -2.67
C GLN A 371 6.43 14.88 -2.62
N PHE A 372 7.63 15.32 -2.97
CA PHE A 372 8.87 14.60 -2.74
C PHE A 372 9.31 14.84 -1.29
N ILE A 373 9.40 13.79 -0.48
CA ILE A 373 9.77 13.81 0.93
C ILE A 373 11.21 13.29 1.05
N PRO A 374 12.21 14.17 1.22
CA PRO A 374 13.61 13.76 1.33
C PRO A 374 13.86 12.88 2.56
N CYS A 375 14.48 11.73 2.32
CA CYS A 375 14.93 10.80 3.34
C CYS A 375 16.41 10.48 3.17
N ARG A 376 17.03 9.90 4.19
CA ARG A 376 18.38 9.34 4.10
C ARG A 376 18.42 7.98 4.76
N GLN A 377 18.84 6.98 3.99
CA GLN A 377 19.28 5.70 4.53
C GLN A 377 20.73 5.83 4.98
N SER A 378 21.05 5.42 6.19
CA SER A 378 22.41 5.32 6.72
C SER A 378 22.45 4.34 7.88
N ASP A 379 23.50 3.51 7.95
CA ASP A 379 23.66 2.56 9.06
C ASP A 379 22.41 1.71 9.30
N CYS A 380 21.82 1.18 8.23
CA CYS A 380 20.60 0.35 8.27
C CYS A 380 19.39 1.04 8.91
N ARG A 381 19.32 2.34 8.82
CA ARG A 381 18.20 3.17 9.27
C ARG A 381 17.83 4.21 8.22
N THR A 382 16.54 4.45 8.07
CA THR A 382 16.04 5.51 7.18
C THR A 382 15.35 6.59 8.00
N VAL A 383 15.73 7.82 7.75
CA VAL A 383 15.25 8.99 8.50
C VAL A 383 14.70 10.05 7.57
N LEU A 384 13.69 10.76 8.04
CA LEU A 384 13.17 11.97 7.41
C LEU A 384 14.20 13.09 7.53
N LEU A 385 14.54 13.75 6.43
CA LEU A 385 15.46 14.86 6.43
C LEU A 385 14.75 16.19 6.76
N THR A 386 15.40 17.02 7.54
CA THR A 386 14.95 18.36 7.93
C THR A 386 16.06 19.37 7.80
N GLY A 387 15.73 20.69 7.86
CA GLY A 387 16.71 21.76 7.84
C GLY A 387 17.62 21.73 6.61
N GLN A 388 18.94 21.89 6.81
CA GLN A 388 19.92 22.00 5.74
C GLN A 388 20.04 20.74 4.89
N GLU A 389 19.95 19.54 5.53
CA GLU A 389 20.04 18.27 4.78
C GLU A 389 18.82 18.05 3.85
N LYS A 390 17.61 18.47 4.26
CA LYS A 390 16.42 18.49 3.39
C LYS A 390 16.69 19.38 2.17
N ILE A 391 17.20 20.60 2.38
CA ILE A 391 17.48 21.56 1.31
C ILE A 391 18.49 20.98 0.32
N GLU A 392 19.56 20.37 0.79
CA GLU A 392 20.60 19.78 -0.07
C GLU A 392 20.03 18.68 -1.00
N VAL A 393 19.14 17.83 -0.49
CA VAL A 393 18.52 16.79 -1.31
C VAL A 393 17.48 17.39 -2.27
N LEU A 394 16.71 18.41 -1.85
CA LEU A 394 15.81 19.10 -2.77
C LEU A 394 16.56 19.82 -3.89
N ASP A 395 17.72 20.46 -3.59
CA ASP A 395 18.56 21.12 -4.60
C ASP A 395 19.19 20.11 -5.58
N TYR A 396 19.60 18.94 -5.08
CA TYR A 396 20.01 17.84 -5.92
C TYR A 396 18.88 17.41 -6.86
N MET A 397 17.66 17.19 -6.35
CA MET A 397 16.52 16.80 -7.17
C MET A 397 16.13 17.87 -8.19
N ARG A 398 16.20 19.16 -7.85
CA ARG A 398 16.01 20.29 -8.79
C ARG A 398 17.03 20.23 -9.93
N THR A 399 18.27 19.88 -9.60
CA THR A 399 19.36 19.82 -10.59
C THR A 399 19.16 18.70 -11.60
N ILE A 400 18.73 17.51 -11.15
CA ILE A 400 18.54 16.35 -12.03
C ILE A 400 17.14 16.30 -12.68
N SER A 401 16.20 17.16 -12.25
CA SER A 401 14.82 17.21 -12.74
C SER A 401 14.48 18.57 -13.35
N PRO A 402 15.12 18.95 -14.47
CA PRO A 402 15.04 20.32 -15.01
C PRO A 402 13.66 20.71 -15.56
N ASN A 403 12.78 19.72 -15.81
CA ASN A 403 11.46 19.95 -16.39
C ASN A 403 10.34 20.06 -15.33
N VAL A 404 10.68 20.06 -14.04
CA VAL A 404 9.72 20.26 -12.96
C VAL A 404 10.20 21.36 -12.01
N THR A 405 9.29 21.98 -11.27
CA THR A 405 9.62 22.90 -10.19
C THR A 405 9.38 22.23 -8.86
N ILE A 406 10.32 22.35 -7.93
CA ILE A 406 10.23 21.79 -6.57
C ILE A 406 10.36 22.94 -5.57
N ASP A 407 9.34 23.14 -4.72
CA ASP A 407 9.38 24.19 -3.69
C ASP A 407 10.22 23.79 -2.45
N GLU A 408 10.26 24.64 -1.44
CA GLU A 408 11.03 24.41 -0.20
C GLU A 408 10.43 23.31 0.67
N GLU A 409 9.13 23.04 0.51
CA GLU A 409 8.43 21.96 1.22
C GLU A 409 8.49 20.61 0.48
N GLY A 410 9.04 20.60 -0.75
CA GLY A 410 9.17 19.43 -1.60
C GLY A 410 7.96 19.17 -2.49
N TYR A 411 6.99 20.10 -2.58
CA TYR A 411 5.93 19.97 -3.56
C TYR A 411 6.48 20.15 -4.96
N VAL A 412 6.07 19.26 -5.86
CA VAL A 412 6.53 19.18 -7.24
C VAL A 412 5.44 19.66 -8.18
N PHE A 413 5.78 20.61 -9.02
CA PHE A 413 4.89 21.16 -10.05
C PHE A 413 5.40 20.69 -11.41
N PHE A 414 4.62 19.85 -12.04
CA PHE A 414 4.88 19.34 -13.38
C PHE A 414 4.41 20.37 -14.41
N THR A 415 5.27 20.73 -15.36
CA THR A 415 4.91 21.61 -16.47
C THR A 415 4.19 20.80 -17.54
N GLU A 416 3.13 21.40 -18.13
CA GLU A 416 2.40 20.84 -19.27
C GLU A 416 3.29 20.65 -20.51
#